data_188c68d108553a45064690bb8733e160
#
_entry.id   188c68d108553a45064690bb8733e160
#
_cell.length_a   1.000
_cell.length_b   1.000
_cell.length_c   1.000
_cell.angle_alpha   90.00
_cell.angle_beta   90.00
_cell.angle_gamma   90.00
#
_symmetry.space_group_name_H-M   'P 1'
#
loop_
_entity.id
_entity.type
_entity.pdbx_description
1 polymer ?
#
loop_
_entity_poly.entity_id
_entity_poly.type
_entity_poly.pdbx_seq_one_letter_code
_entity_poly.pdbx_strand_id
1 'polypeptide(L)'
;MKKTMLFIGSVIILILSAITFIFIPAMAQGAGQDSLVFGKYGNKKIEYKQGSEFANAVANYTEMYRRQGIDLKDSDYYTIYNYAFVSAVQAIAYADNVKKSGWEPSKESVARQMYQYFTDEKGNYSPEIYNSY
;
A
#
# COMPACT_ATOMS: atom_id res chain seq x y z
N MET A 1 -35.37 -5.25 46.00
CA MET A 1 -35.52 -5.80 44.64
C MET A 1 -35.33 -4.76 43.52
N LYS A 2 -35.95 -3.55 43.55
CA LYS A 2 -35.81 -2.56 42.47
C LYS A 2 -34.35 -2.03 42.22
N LYS A 3 -33.55 -1.81 43.27
CA LYS A 3 -32.17 -1.33 43.17
C LYS A 3 -31.23 -2.34 42.50
N THR A 4 -31.41 -3.64 42.80
CA THR A 4 -30.60 -4.71 42.21
C THR A 4 -30.91 -4.88 40.73
N MET A 5 -32.17 -4.72 40.35
CA MET A 5 -32.60 -4.82 38.94
C MET A 5 -32.04 -3.65 38.09
N LEU A 6 -32.04 -2.44 38.65
CA LEU A 6 -31.45 -1.28 38.03
C LEU A 6 -29.92 -1.43 37.89
N PHE A 7 -29.22 -1.96 38.88
CA PHE A 7 -27.82 -2.24 38.85
C PHE A 7 -27.43 -3.25 37.76
N ILE A 8 -28.18 -4.37 37.72
CA ILE A 8 -27.96 -5.39 36.66
C ILE A 8 -28.21 -4.79 35.26
N GLY A 9 -29.29 -4.01 35.11
CA GLY A 9 -29.56 -3.32 33.83
C GLY A 9 -28.44 -2.36 33.40
N SER A 10 -27.89 -1.58 34.33
CA SER A 10 -26.79 -0.67 34.03
C SER A 10 -25.48 -1.39 33.63
N VAL A 11 -25.18 -2.52 34.27
CA VAL A 11 -24.03 -3.36 33.94
C VAL A 11 -24.17 -3.98 32.56
N ILE A 12 -25.35 -4.45 32.19
CA ILE A 12 -25.64 -5.00 30.86
C ILE A 12 -25.44 -3.91 29.78
N ILE A 13 -25.96 -2.70 30.00
CA ILE A 13 -25.78 -1.57 29.05
C ILE A 13 -24.31 -1.21 28.91
N LEU A 14 -23.56 -1.20 30.02
CA LEU A 14 -22.14 -0.88 30.02
C LEU A 14 -21.33 -1.92 29.26
N ILE A 15 -21.63 -3.19 29.40
CA ILE A 15 -20.99 -4.29 28.64
C ILE A 15 -21.35 -4.18 27.17
N LEU A 16 -22.61 -3.94 26.81
CA LEU A 16 -23.03 -3.76 25.41
C LEU A 16 -22.35 -2.55 24.78
N SER A 17 -22.24 -1.43 25.50
CA SER A 17 -21.50 -0.26 25.04
C SER A 17 -20.04 -0.58 24.81
N ALA A 18 -19.36 -1.24 25.75
CA ALA A 18 -17.97 -1.63 25.61
C ALA A 18 -17.75 -2.55 24.39
N ILE A 19 -18.63 -3.52 24.20
CA ILE A 19 -18.62 -4.40 23.03
C ILE A 19 -18.77 -3.57 21.75
N THR A 20 -19.73 -2.66 21.68
CA THR A 20 -19.97 -1.83 20.51
C THR A 20 -18.78 -0.93 20.19
N PHE A 21 -18.19 -0.28 21.19
CA PHE A 21 -17.06 0.63 21.00
C PHE A 21 -15.73 -0.06 20.68
N ILE A 22 -15.54 -1.30 21.12
CA ILE A 22 -14.31 -2.05 20.89
C ILE A 22 -14.43 -2.93 19.63
N PHE A 23 -15.54 -3.63 19.45
CA PHE A 23 -15.70 -4.56 18.34
C PHE A 23 -16.00 -3.90 16.99
N ILE A 24 -16.77 -2.81 16.96
CA ILE A 24 -17.08 -2.13 15.69
C ILE A 24 -15.82 -1.55 15.06
N PRO A 25 -14.95 -0.79 15.77
CA PRO A 25 -13.69 -0.33 15.19
C PRO A 25 -12.72 -1.46 14.87
N ALA A 26 -12.68 -2.53 15.67
CA ALA A 26 -11.83 -3.69 15.40
C ALA A 26 -12.31 -4.47 14.17
N MET A 27 -13.60 -4.61 13.97
CA MET A 27 -14.18 -5.20 12.75
C MET A 27 -14.03 -4.26 11.54
N ALA A 28 -14.13 -2.95 11.73
CA ALA A 28 -13.91 -1.97 10.68
C ALA A 28 -12.42 -1.89 10.27
N GLN A 29 -11.49 -2.16 11.18
CA GLN A 29 -10.06 -2.28 10.86
C GLN A 29 -9.69 -3.68 10.34
N GLY A 30 -10.47 -4.70 10.64
CA GLY A 30 -10.26 -6.09 10.21
C GLY A 30 -11.14 -6.52 9.02
N ALA A 31 -12.27 -5.86 8.77
CA ALA A 31 -12.96 -5.89 7.48
C ALA A 31 -12.06 -5.14 6.51
N GLY A 32 -11.22 -5.91 5.79
CA GLY A 32 -10.26 -5.37 4.84
C GLY A 32 -10.88 -4.21 4.11
N GLN A 33 -10.13 -3.11 4.00
CA GLN A 33 -10.44 -2.09 3.03
C GLN A 33 -10.87 -2.83 1.77
N ASP A 34 -12.16 -2.73 1.40
CA ASP A 34 -12.63 -3.30 0.14
C ASP A 34 -11.73 -2.70 -0.92
N SER A 35 -10.71 -3.48 -1.29
CA SER A 35 -9.75 -3.03 -2.28
C SER A 35 -10.51 -2.96 -3.58
N LEU A 36 -10.67 -1.75 -4.11
CA LEU A 36 -11.30 -1.54 -5.39
C LEU A 36 -10.48 -2.28 -6.45
N VAL A 37 -11.07 -3.35 -6.98
CA VAL A 37 -10.45 -4.17 -8.03
C VAL A 37 -10.73 -3.51 -9.38
N PHE A 38 -9.69 -3.05 -10.04
CA PHE A 38 -9.75 -2.40 -11.35
C PHE A 38 -9.64 -3.39 -12.50
N GLY A 39 -9.07 -4.56 -12.26
CA GLY A 39 -8.92 -5.59 -13.28
C GLY A 39 -8.11 -6.79 -12.78
N LYS A 40 -7.69 -7.64 -13.74
CA LYS A 40 -6.88 -8.82 -13.47
C LYS A 40 -5.84 -9.01 -14.56
N TYR A 41 -4.66 -9.50 -14.18
CA TYR A 41 -3.66 -10.04 -15.08
C TYR A 41 -3.40 -11.51 -14.68
N GLY A 42 -3.84 -12.46 -15.51
CA GLY A 42 -3.88 -13.86 -15.12
C GLY A 42 -4.71 -14.06 -13.85
N ASN A 43 -4.12 -14.65 -12.82
CA ASN A 43 -4.75 -14.86 -11.51
C ASN A 43 -4.53 -13.72 -10.52
N LYS A 44 -3.74 -12.70 -10.88
CA LYS A 44 -3.42 -11.56 -10.00
C LYS A 44 -4.44 -10.45 -10.20
N LYS A 45 -5.01 -9.97 -9.10
CA LYS A 45 -5.91 -8.80 -9.11
C LYS A 45 -5.07 -7.52 -9.18
N ILE A 46 -5.56 -6.56 -9.95
CA ILE A 46 -5.06 -5.18 -9.97
C ILE A 46 -6.02 -4.37 -9.13
N GLU A 47 -5.59 -4.05 -7.93
CA GLU A 47 -6.44 -3.44 -6.90
C GLU A 47 -5.79 -2.19 -6.31
N TYR A 48 -6.61 -1.21 -5.95
CA TYR A 48 -6.17 -0.04 -5.21
C TYR A 48 -6.09 -0.39 -3.73
N LYS A 49 -4.93 -0.84 -3.32
CA LYS A 49 -4.61 -1.20 -1.94
C LYS A 49 -3.23 -0.66 -1.60
N GLN A 50 -3.05 -0.20 -0.37
CA GLN A 50 -1.75 0.28 0.09
C GLN A 50 -0.63 -0.74 -0.20
N GLY A 51 0.44 -0.29 -0.84
CA GLY A 51 1.57 -1.13 -1.23
C GLY A 51 1.38 -1.96 -2.50
N SER A 52 0.21 -1.89 -3.17
CA SER A 52 0.04 -2.52 -4.48
C SER A 52 0.74 -1.72 -5.59
N GLU A 53 1.17 -2.41 -6.65
CA GLU A 53 1.77 -1.79 -7.84
C GLU A 53 0.88 -0.69 -8.42
N PHE A 54 -0.44 -0.92 -8.42
CA PHE A 54 -1.39 0.05 -8.92
C PHE A 54 -1.46 1.30 -8.04
N ALA A 55 -1.57 1.15 -6.72
CA ALA A 55 -1.61 2.30 -5.80
C ALA A 55 -0.30 3.11 -5.83
N ASN A 56 0.84 2.43 -5.90
CA ASN A 56 2.14 3.07 -6.04
C ASN A 56 2.24 3.85 -7.37
N ALA A 57 1.77 3.27 -8.47
CA ALA A 57 1.77 3.93 -9.76
C ALA A 57 0.84 5.16 -9.76
N VAL A 58 -0.37 5.08 -9.17
CA VAL A 58 -1.26 6.23 -9.02
C VAL A 58 -0.58 7.35 -8.23
N ALA A 59 0.06 7.02 -7.10
CA ALA A 59 0.77 8.00 -6.29
C ALA A 59 1.90 8.67 -7.07
N ASN A 60 2.70 7.91 -7.80
CA ASN A 60 3.82 8.41 -8.60
C ASN A 60 3.36 9.34 -9.72
N TYR A 61 2.32 8.96 -10.48
CA TYR A 61 1.78 9.82 -11.52
C TYR A 61 1.15 11.09 -10.95
N THR A 62 0.40 11.00 -9.86
CA THR A 62 -0.19 12.15 -9.17
C THR A 62 0.90 13.13 -8.73
N GLU A 63 1.97 12.63 -8.14
CA GLU A 63 3.10 13.46 -7.70
C GLU A 63 3.84 14.08 -8.89
N MET A 64 4.01 13.36 -9.98
CA MET A 64 4.62 13.87 -11.20
C MET A 64 3.83 15.08 -11.76
N TYR A 65 2.51 15.00 -11.82
CA TYR A 65 1.65 16.10 -12.26
C TYR A 65 1.76 17.31 -11.32
N ARG A 66 1.76 17.08 -10.01
CA ARG A 66 1.93 18.15 -9.00
C ARG A 66 3.27 18.86 -9.15
N ARG A 67 4.37 18.13 -9.36
CA ARG A 67 5.69 18.72 -9.57
C ARG A 67 5.77 19.58 -10.84
N GLN A 68 4.95 19.28 -11.83
CA GLN A 68 4.82 20.09 -13.04
C GLN A 68 3.93 21.33 -12.85
N GLY A 69 3.39 21.55 -11.64
CA GLY A 69 2.52 22.67 -11.32
C GLY A 69 1.11 22.54 -11.92
N ILE A 70 0.71 21.33 -12.30
CA ILE A 70 -0.62 21.06 -12.87
C ILE A 70 -1.61 20.92 -11.73
N ASP A 71 -2.66 21.76 -11.74
CA ASP A 71 -3.80 21.62 -10.85
C ASP A 71 -4.71 20.51 -11.38
N LEU A 72 -4.76 19.40 -10.64
CA LEU A 72 -5.45 18.19 -11.06
C LEU A 72 -6.97 18.34 -11.02
N LYS A 73 -7.61 18.06 -12.14
CA LYS A 73 -9.07 17.99 -12.30
C LYS A 73 -9.52 16.52 -12.35
N ASP A 74 -10.81 16.28 -12.24
CA ASP A 74 -11.39 14.93 -12.29
C ASP A 74 -11.02 14.18 -13.59
N SER A 75 -10.94 14.88 -14.73
CA SER A 75 -10.49 14.31 -16.00
C SER A 75 -9.05 13.80 -15.97
N ASP A 76 -8.17 14.44 -15.19
CA ASP A 76 -6.76 14.08 -15.10
C ASP A 76 -6.60 12.81 -14.28
N TYR A 77 -7.42 12.62 -13.25
CA TYR A 77 -7.45 11.37 -12.50
C TYR A 77 -7.83 10.18 -13.36
N TYR A 78 -8.76 10.31 -14.30
CA TYR A 78 -9.05 9.24 -15.25
C TYR A 78 -7.80 8.83 -16.05
N THR A 79 -7.04 9.81 -16.52
CA THR A 79 -5.78 9.58 -17.26
C THR A 79 -4.72 8.94 -16.35
N ILE A 80 -4.57 9.45 -15.14
CA ILE A 80 -3.65 8.89 -14.12
C ILE A 80 -3.98 7.42 -13.84
N TYR A 81 -5.24 7.10 -13.59
CA TYR A 81 -5.67 5.72 -13.31
C TYR A 81 -5.41 4.78 -14.49
N ASN A 82 -5.63 5.24 -15.72
CA ASN A 82 -5.34 4.45 -16.92
C ASN A 82 -3.83 4.16 -17.05
N TYR A 83 -2.98 5.17 -16.90
CA TYR A 83 -1.52 4.97 -16.95
C TYR A 83 -1.03 4.09 -15.79
N ALA A 84 -1.55 4.30 -14.60
CA ALA A 84 -1.23 3.47 -13.44
C ALA A 84 -1.64 2.01 -13.65
N PHE A 85 -2.81 1.76 -14.25
CA PHE A 85 -3.27 0.42 -14.56
C PHE A 85 -2.32 -0.28 -15.55
N VAL A 86 -1.98 0.38 -16.64
CA VAL A 86 -1.04 -0.16 -17.63
C VAL A 86 0.31 -0.45 -17.00
N SER A 87 0.83 0.49 -16.19
CA SER A 87 2.11 0.33 -15.48
C SER A 87 2.08 -0.85 -14.51
N ALA A 88 0.99 -1.02 -13.76
CA ALA A 88 0.82 -2.15 -12.84
C ALA A 88 0.77 -3.49 -13.59
N VAL A 89 0.04 -3.55 -14.71
CA VAL A 89 0.02 -4.75 -15.57
C VAL A 89 1.41 -5.07 -16.08
N GLN A 90 2.14 -4.08 -16.57
CA GLN A 90 3.49 -4.27 -17.10
C GLN A 90 4.46 -4.75 -16.01
N ALA A 91 4.43 -4.16 -14.81
CA ALA A 91 5.25 -4.57 -13.69
C ALA A 91 5.00 -6.02 -13.29
N ILE A 92 3.72 -6.41 -13.17
CA ILE A 92 3.33 -7.78 -12.84
C ILE A 92 3.76 -8.76 -13.95
N ALA A 93 3.53 -8.41 -15.21
CA ALA A 93 3.91 -9.25 -16.35
C ALA A 93 5.43 -9.43 -16.44
N TYR A 94 6.18 -8.36 -16.23
CA TYR A 94 7.64 -8.40 -16.20
C TYR A 94 8.17 -9.30 -15.08
N ALA A 95 7.67 -9.10 -13.86
CA ALA A 95 8.05 -9.93 -12.72
C ALA A 95 7.73 -11.43 -12.94
N ASP A 96 6.58 -11.74 -13.54
CA ASP A 96 6.20 -13.12 -13.86
C ASP A 96 7.10 -13.72 -14.94
N ASN A 97 7.49 -12.95 -15.95
CA ASN A 97 8.40 -13.43 -17.00
C ASN A 97 9.81 -13.64 -16.47
N VAL A 98 10.33 -12.71 -15.65
CA VAL A 98 11.63 -12.89 -14.98
C VAL A 98 11.62 -14.16 -14.12
N LYS A 99 10.57 -14.33 -13.30
CA LYS A 99 10.44 -15.54 -12.48
C LYS A 99 10.38 -16.83 -13.30
N LYS A 100 9.64 -16.81 -14.41
CA LYS A 100 9.53 -17.99 -15.31
C LYS A 100 10.81 -18.30 -16.06
N SER A 101 11.62 -17.28 -16.36
CA SER A 101 12.91 -17.47 -17.04
C SER A 101 13.98 -18.11 -16.15
N GLY A 102 13.75 -18.15 -14.82
CA GLY A 102 14.76 -18.60 -13.86
C GLY A 102 15.97 -17.67 -13.74
N TRP A 103 15.87 -16.46 -14.32
CA TRP A 103 16.95 -15.49 -14.23
C TRP A 103 17.01 -14.87 -12.83
N GLU A 104 18.17 -14.92 -12.23
CA GLU A 104 18.47 -14.25 -10.96
C GLU A 104 19.66 -13.28 -11.17
N PRO A 105 19.58 -12.07 -10.64
CA PRO A 105 20.70 -11.16 -10.68
C PRO A 105 21.85 -11.70 -9.83
N SER A 106 23.10 -11.52 -10.29
CA SER A 106 24.24 -11.89 -9.47
C SER A 106 24.32 -11.03 -8.20
N LYS A 107 24.81 -11.62 -7.11
CA LYS A 107 24.96 -10.90 -5.84
C LYS A 107 25.83 -9.65 -5.99
N GLU A 108 26.86 -9.71 -6.83
CA GLU A 108 27.75 -8.58 -7.11
C GLU A 108 27.01 -7.47 -7.87
N SER A 109 26.12 -7.82 -8.79
CA SER A 109 25.32 -6.85 -9.54
C SER A 109 24.35 -6.11 -8.61
N VAL A 110 23.66 -6.85 -7.74
CA VAL A 110 22.76 -6.28 -6.73
C VAL A 110 23.55 -5.39 -5.78
N ALA A 111 24.67 -5.88 -5.24
CA ALA A 111 25.51 -5.11 -4.32
C ALA A 111 26.01 -3.80 -4.95
N ARG A 112 26.45 -3.83 -6.22
CA ARG A 112 26.87 -2.63 -6.94
C ARG A 112 25.76 -1.61 -7.11
N GLN A 113 24.53 -2.07 -7.40
CA GLN A 113 23.40 -1.20 -7.61
C GLN A 113 22.89 -0.63 -6.27
N MET A 114 22.96 -1.42 -5.21
CA MET A 114 22.61 -0.98 -3.87
C MET A 114 23.63 0.00 -3.27
N TYR A 115 24.92 -0.17 -3.61
CA TYR A 115 25.99 0.65 -3.08
C TYR A 115 25.76 2.15 -3.26
N GLN A 116 25.26 2.58 -4.42
CA GLN A 116 25.00 4.00 -4.72
C GLN A 116 23.88 4.62 -3.84
N TYR A 117 23.00 3.82 -3.23
CA TYR A 117 21.95 4.32 -2.33
C TYR A 117 22.45 4.56 -0.90
N PHE A 118 23.64 4.01 -0.57
CA PHE A 118 24.23 4.05 0.77
C PHE A 118 25.60 4.70 0.79
N THR A 119 25.78 5.71 -0.07
CA THR A 119 27.04 6.48 -0.14
C THR A 119 26.85 7.85 0.49
N ASP A 120 27.92 8.34 1.14
CA ASP A 120 28.02 9.71 1.62
C ASP A 120 28.21 10.71 0.45
N GLU A 121 28.25 12.01 0.75
CA GLU A 121 28.48 13.08 -0.24
C GLU A 121 29.80 12.94 -0.99
N LYS A 122 30.75 12.17 -0.47
CA LYS A 122 32.06 11.90 -1.08
C LYS A 122 32.06 10.61 -1.92
N GLY A 123 30.92 9.92 -1.98
CA GLY A 123 30.78 8.67 -2.72
C GLY A 123 31.30 7.42 -1.99
N ASN A 124 31.60 7.51 -0.67
CA ASN A 124 32.00 6.36 0.13
C ASN A 124 30.79 5.69 0.77
N TYR A 125 30.84 4.37 0.91
CA TYR A 125 29.78 3.63 1.61
C TYR A 125 29.65 4.14 3.06
N SER A 126 28.40 4.47 3.45
CA SER A 126 28.06 4.91 4.80
C SER A 126 27.18 3.88 5.51
N PRO A 127 27.71 3.19 6.53
CA PRO A 127 26.93 2.30 7.39
C PRO A 127 25.79 3.01 8.12
N GLU A 128 25.95 4.32 8.39
CA GLU A 128 24.93 5.13 9.06
C GLU A 128 23.70 5.30 8.17
N ILE A 129 23.93 5.60 6.87
CA ILE A 129 22.83 5.69 5.89
C ILE A 129 22.16 4.32 5.74
N TYR A 130 22.92 3.24 5.63
CA TYR A 130 22.38 1.88 5.53
C TYR A 130 21.50 1.52 6.74
N ASN A 131 21.94 1.83 7.95
CA ASN A 131 21.22 1.50 9.19
C ASN A 131 20.01 2.41 9.46
N SER A 132 19.87 3.51 8.72
CA SER A 132 18.72 4.44 8.84
C SER A 132 17.49 3.99 8.04
N TYR A 133 17.64 3.01 7.16
CA TYR A 133 16.59 2.40 6.36
C TYR A 133 16.04 1.13 6.99
#